data_00550b36c311c5653d9ecdc92b5044d4
#
_entry.id   00550b36c311c5653d9ecdc92b5044d4
#
_cell.length_a   1.000
_cell.length_b   1.000
_cell.length_c   1.000
_cell.angle_alpha   90.00
_cell.angle_beta   90.00
_cell.angle_gamma   90.00
#
_symmetry.space_group_name_H-M   'P 1'
#
loop_
_entity.id
_entity.type
_entity.pdbx_description
1 polymer ?
#
loop_
_entity_poly.entity_id
_entity_poly.type
_entity_poly.pdbx_seq_one_letter_code
_entity_poly.pdbx_strand_id
1 'polypeptide(L)'
;MIYKVHQPRLDTKHSSSRRSWPALLNALGVLLLLVHCAWMPPGHGFEPLAEPAADFDRLFQRLGDGWTGGDGTLSILLPDGRSVWLFGDTLLGTIAANNTRAADTPFIHNCLVAQDRQQLTTLYRSDGGVPSAFFSPPIGPGWFWPGDGLVTANQLLLFLHYFEPQGSDLWSWRWRGTMIATLSLPDLQWIATDPAPGADHILYGVSILQTEEFTYIYGADDQPFPKHAHVAKALPGRIKDPWRYFSSQGWSADPRATSSILTGVSAQYSVIQRQGFFFLFTMDGREPFSNLLVAYRALSPSGPWQGPVKLYQAPEAKGDIVAYNPFAHTQFSDQNKILISYNLNHISDATSLFRDASIYRPRFVRIRIPAMEQQFDAMAGGPTPKFQGTE
;
A
#
# COMPACT_ATOMS: atom_id res chain seq x y z
N MET A 1 6.31 -29.39 -3.30
CA MET A 1 6.60 -29.74 -4.71
C MET A 1 7.53 -28.66 -5.23
N ILE A 2 8.82 -29.01 -5.35
CA ILE A 2 9.90 -28.05 -5.69
C ILE A 2 10.04 -28.09 -7.22
N TYR A 3 9.79 -26.98 -7.88
CA TYR A 3 10.11 -26.85 -9.30
C TYR A 3 11.54 -26.35 -9.47
N LYS A 4 12.43 -27.21 -9.99
CA LYS A 4 13.74 -26.85 -10.50
C LYS A 4 13.57 -26.19 -11.87
N VAL A 5 14.02 -24.94 -11.99
CA VAL A 5 14.16 -24.27 -13.29
C VAL A 5 15.58 -24.48 -13.80
N HIS A 6 15.69 -25.07 -14.98
CA HIS A 6 16.93 -25.26 -15.72
C HIS A 6 17.33 -23.95 -16.41
N GLN A 7 18.55 -23.51 -16.19
CA GLN A 7 19.18 -22.44 -16.99
C GLN A 7 19.94 -23.03 -18.18
N PRO A 8 19.83 -22.49 -19.38
CA PRO A 8 20.74 -22.81 -20.49
C PRO A 8 22.01 -21.96 -20.43
N ARG A 9 23.15 -22.61 -20.61
CA ARG A 9 24.48 -21.99 -20.79
C ARG A 9 24.56 -21.29 -22.15
N LEU A 10 25.08 -20.07 -22.17
CA LEU A 10 25.49 -19.38 -23.40
C LEU A 10 27.01 -19.47 -23.53
N ASP A 11 27.43 -20.08 -24.62
CA ASP A 11 28.83 -20.16 -25.06
C ASP A 11 29.27 -18.83 -25.69
N THR A 12 30.42 -18.35 -25.24
CA THR A 12 31.12 -17.21 -25.81
C THR A 12 32.04 -17.67 -26.96
N LYS A 13 31.91 -17.08 -28.14
CA LYS A 13 32.97 -17.10 -29.17
C LYS A 13 33.36 -15.68 -29.56
N HIS A 14 34.62 -15.38 -29.30
CA HIS A 14 35.36 -14.23 -29.81
C HIS A 14 35.53 -14.28 -31.30
N SER A 15 35.44 -13.14 -31.98
CA SER A 15 36.25 -12.87 -33.16
C SER A 15 36.50 -11.37 -33.35
N SER A 16 37.75 -11.04 -33.36
CA SER A 16 38.33 -9.74 -33.63
C SER A 16 38.45 -9.47 -35.12
N SER A 17 38.13 -8.28 -35.60
CA SER A 17 38.81 -7.73 -36.79
C SER A 17 38.85 -6.21 -36.72
N ARG A 18 40.08 -5.69 -36.66
CA ARG A 18 40.43 -4.28 -36.86
C ARG A 18 40.34 -3.94 -38.34
N ARG A 19 39.76 -2.80 -38.68
CA ARG A 19 40.13 -2.00 -39.87
C ARG A 19 40.08 -0.52 -39.52
N SER A 20 41.27 0.09 -39.62
CA SER A 20 41.57 1.50 -39.60
C SER A 20 41.29 2.11 -40.99
N TRP A 21 40.75 3.34 -41.08
CA TRP A 21 40.95 4.27 -42.18
C TRP A 21 40.51 5.69 -41.79
N PRO A 22 40.93 6.79 -42.49
CA PRO A 22 41.70 7.87 -41.86
C PRO A 22 40.87 9.18 -41.68
N ALA A 23 41.43 10.05 -40.86
CA ALA A 23 41.01 11.44 -40.71
C ALA A 23 41.38 12.27 -41.96
N LEU A 24 40.43 13.11 -42.40
CA LEU A 24 40.67 14.47 -42.91
C LEU A 24 39.37 15.06 -43.54
N LEU A 25 39.17 16.35 -43.28
CA LEU A 25 38.18 17.25 -43.84
C LEU A 25 36.79 17.26 -43.15
N ASN A 26 36.66 18.24 -42.20
CA ASN A 26 35.60 19.26 -42.24
C ASN A 26 35.69 20.16 -41.00
N ALA A 27 36.59 21.12 -41.04
CA ALA A 27 36.75 22.13 -39.98
C ALA A 27 35.91 23.40 -40.24
N LEU A 28 34.90 23.39 -41.09
CA LEU A 28 34.07 24.58 -41.36
C LEU A 28 32.56 24.43 -41.05
N GLY A 29 32.11 23.23 -40.64
CA GLY A 29 30.70 22.98 -40.31
C GLY A 29 30.32 23.17 -38.80
N VAL A 30 31.32 23.29 -37.93
CA VAL A 30 31.10 23.26 -36.44
C VAL A 30 30.85 24.65 -35.84
N LEU A 31 31.18 25.76 -36.56
CA LEU A 31 31.06 27.11 -36.00
C LEU A 31 29.64 27.73 -36.15
N LEU A 32 28.75 27.18 -36.93
CA LEU A 32 27.37 27.67 -37.12
C LEU A 32 26.36 26.92 -36.24
N LEU A 33 26.71 25.80 -35.61
CA LEU A 33 25.84 25.04 -34.71
C LEU A 33 25.96 25.47 -33.23
N LEU A 34 27.01 26.22 -32.85
CA LEU A 34 27.22 26.65 -31.47
C LEU A 34 26.51 27.98 -31.12
N VAL A 35 25.98 28.72 -32.06
CA VAL A 35 25.27 29.99 -31.81
C VAL A 35 23.76 29.79 -31.66
N HIS A 36 23.19 28.64 -32.03
CA HIS A 36 21.77 28.33 -31.89
C HIS A 36 21.42 27.61 -30.56
N CYS A 37 22.42 27.16 -29.77
CA CYS A 37 22.17 26.54 -28.46
C CYS A 37 22.08 27.51 -27.28
N ALA A 38 22.22 28.82 -27.48
CA ALA A 38 22.31 29.82 -26.40
C ALA A 38 20.96 30.48 -26.05
N TRP A 39 19.85 30.10 -26.71
CA TRP A 39 18.51 30.64 -26.39
C TRP A 39 17.41 29.58 -26.45
N MET A 40 17.66 28.41 -25.85
CA MET A 40 16.53 27.64 -25.37
C MET A 40 16.17 28.19 -23.99
N PRO A 41 14.93 28.63 -23.74
CA PRO A 41 14.47 28.88 -22.39
C PRO A 41 14.72 27.62 -21.59
N PRO A 42 15.08 27.71 -20.29
CA PRO A 42 15.29 26.54 -19.46
C PRO A 42 14.11 25.62 -19.69
N GLY A 43 14.36 24.47 -20.34
CA GLY A 43 13.34 23.51 -20.64
C GLY A 43 12.62 23.27 -19.32
N HIS A 44 11.31 23.32 -19.30
CA HIS A 44 10.51 22.88 -18.19
C HIS A 44 10.96 21.43 -17.95
N GLY A 45 11.91 21.25 -17.00
CA GLY A 45 12.39 19.92 -16.66
C GLY A 45 11.16 19.10 -16.37
N PHE A 46 11.00 17.97 -17.06
CA PHE A 46 9.92 17.04 -16.77
C PHE A 46 10.06 16.68 -15.28
N GLU A 47 9.23 17.31 -14.46
CA GLU A 47 9.22 16.95 -13.06
C GLU A 47 8.76 15.48 -12.96
N PRO A 48 9.46 14.65 -12.19
CA PRO A 48 9.15 13.23 -12.10
C PRO A 48 7.72 13.02 -11.60
N LEU A 49 7.06 11.97 -12.09
CA LEU A 49 5.70 11.59 -11.67
C LEU A 49 5.64 11.29 -10.16
N ALA A 50 6.71 10.75 -9.61
CA ALA A 50 6.83 10.37 -8.21
C ALA A 50 8.16 10.81 -7.62
N GLU A 51 8.17 11.17 -6.35
CA GLU A 51 9.37 11.50 -5.58
C GLU A 51 9.34 10.83 -4.19
N PRO A 52 10.47 10.37 -3.63
CA PRO A 52 10.52 9.87 -2.25
C PRO A 52 10.08 10.94 -1.26
N ALA A 53 9.28 10.55 -0.26
CA ALA A 53 8.84 11.44 0.82
C ALA A 53 9.75 11.30 2.03
N ALA A 54 10.98 11.83 1.91
CA ALA A 54 12.04 11.68 2.90
C ALA A 54 11.71 12.21 4.30
N ASP A 55 10.75 13.11 4.44
CA ASP A 55 10.23 13.58 5.72
C ASP A 55 9.43 12.49 6.44
N PHE A 56 8.58 11.75 5.74
CA PHE A 56 7.88 10.60 6.30
C PHE A 56 8.81 9.40 6.52
N ASP A 57 9.76 9.13 5.61
CA ASP A 57 10.77 8.09 5.85
C ASP A 57 11.52 8.35 7.17
N ARG A 58 11.96 9.60 7.41
CA ARG A 58 12.62 9.98 8.68
C ARG A 58 11.72 9.86 9.89
N LEU A 59 10.43 10.19 9.76
CA LEU A 59 9.46 10.07 10.86
C LEU A 59 9.38 8.63 11.38
N PHE A 60 9.49 7.64 10.48
CA PHE A 60 9.44 6.21 10.81
C PHE A 60 10.83 5.55 10.96
N GLN A 61 11.93 6.31 10.90
CA GLN A 61 13.27 5.82 11.23
C GLN A 61 13.53 5.84 12.75
N ARG A 62 12.58 5.28 13.53
CA ARG A 62 12.69 5.25 14.99
C ARG A 62 13.77 4.27 15.45
N LEU A 63 14.49 4.67 16.49
CA LEU A 63 15.56 3.87 17.08
C LEU A 63 15.18 3.27 18.45
N GLY A 64 14.02 3.62 18.98
CA GLY A 64 13.54 3.14 20.27
C GLY A 64 12.12 3.60 20.59
N ASP A 65 11.73 3.49 21.83
CA ASP A 65 10.46 3.97 22.40
C ASP A 65 9.21 3.36 21.72
N GLY A 66 9.18 2.04 21.64
CA GLY A 66 8.04 1.27 21.13
C GLY A 66 8.28 0.74 19.71
N TRP A 67 7.45 1.11 18.74
CA TRP A 67 7.54 0.64 17.35
C TRP A 67 8.86 1.03 16.70
N THR A 68 9.57 0.06 16.15
CA THR A 68 10.82 0.25 15.39
C THR A 68 10.81 -0.41 14.02
N GLY A 69 9.76 -1.15 13.69
CA GLY A 69 9.54 -1.78 12.40
C GLY A 69 8.21 -2.52 12.39
N GLY A 70 7.59 -2.60 11.23
CA GLY A 70 6.31 -3.27 11.02
C GLY A 70 5.77 -3.03 9.63
N ASP A 71 4.74 -3.75 9.27
CA ASP A 71 4.06 -3.64 7.98
C ASP A 71 2.57 -3.27 8.13
N GLY A 72 1.85 -3.28 7.01
CA GLY A 72 0.48 -2.78 6.96
C GLY A 72 0.45 -1.29 6.64
N THR A 73 0.94 -0.45 7.53
CA THR A 73 1.11 1.02 7.37
C THR A 73 -0.14 1.71 6.81
N LEU A 74 -1.32 1.41 7.37
CA LEU A 74 -2.54 2.16 7.09
C LEU A 74 -2.62 3.38 8.00
N SER A 75 -3.39 4.41 7.64
CA SER A 75 -3.56 5.57 8.51
C SER A 75 -4.94 6.20 8.42
N ILE A 76 -5.45 6.67 9.53
CA ILE A 76 -6.77 7.28 9.65
C ILE A 76 -6.64 8.62 10.39
N LEU A 77 -7.23 9.67 9.83
CA LEU A 77 -7.35 10.98 10.49
C LEU A 77 -8.42 10.91 11.58
N LEU A 78 -8.07 11.37 12.78
CA LEU A 78 -9.00 11.46 13.91
C LEU A 78 -9.63 12.87 13.99
N PRO A 79 -10.82 13.01 14.61
CA PRO A 79 -11.51 14.29 14.71
C PRO A 79 -10.75 15.38 15.48
N ASP A 80 -9.82 14.99 16.33
CA ASP A 80 -8.96 15.90 17.10
C ASP A 80 -7.69 16.35 16.36
N GLY A 81 -7.55 15.96 15.08
CA GLY A 81 -6.44 16.33 14.22
C GLY A 81 -5.23 15.39 14.31
N ARG A 82 -5.21 14.45 15.24
CA ARG A 82 -4.21 13.37 15.24
C ARG A 82 -4.48 12.40 14.09
N SER A 83 -3.45 11.64 13.71
CA SER A 83 -3.61 10.46 12.87
C SER A 83 -3.26 9.21 13.66
N VAL A 84 -3.98 8.13 13.43
CA VAL A 84 -3.61 6.80 13.93
C VAL A 84 -3.10 5.97 12.78
N TRP A 85 -1.91 5.38 12.97
CA TRP A 85 -1.30 4.43 12.06
C TRP A 85 -1.55 3.02 12.56
N LEU A 86 -1.87 2.12 11.65
CA LEU A 86 -2.17 0.72 11.93
C LEU A 86 -1.05 -0.12 11.36
N PHE A 87 -0.45 -0.94 12.19
CA PHE A 87 0.59 -1.89 11.78
C PHE A 87 0.13 -3.31 12.06
N GLY A 88 0.47 -4.21 11.15
CA GLY A 88 0.43 -5.65 11.34
C GLY A 88 1.59 -6.13 12.21
N ASP A 89 2.30 -7.14 11.76
CA ASP A 89 3.46 -7.67 12.48
C ASP A 89 4.46 -6.55 12.80
N THR A 90 4.82 -6.45 14.07
CA THR A 90 5.51 -5.29 14.63
C THR A 90 6.68 -5.71 15.51
N LEU A 91 7.84 -5.08 15.29
CA LEU A 91 9.02 -5.17 16.12
C LEU A 91 9.11 -3.94 17.05
N LEU A 92 9.21 -4.19 18.35
CA LEU A 92 9.30 -3.15 19.38
C LEU A 92 10.73 -3.05 19.92
N GLY A 93 11.02 -1.97 20.65
CA GLY A 93 12.26 -1.85 21.42
C GLY A 93 13.30 -0.95 20.77
N THR A 94 14.57 -1.34 20.80
CA THR A 94 15.69 -0.46 20.44
C THR A 94 16.48 -1.00 19.24
N ILE A 95 16.91 -0.08 18.39
CA ILE A 95 17.84 -0.35 17.28
C ILE A 95 19.25 0.07 17.73
N ALA A 96 20.21 -0.82 17.57
CA ALA A 96 21.61 -0.53 17.86
C ALA A 96 22.24 0.44 16.85
N ALA A 97 23.37 1.06 17.20
CA ALA A 97 24.05 2.03 16.35
C ALA A 97 24.51 1.47 14.99
N ASN A 98 24.72 0.15 14.92
CA ASN A 98 25.03 -0.56 13.66
C ASN A 98 23.79 -0.98 12.88
N ASN A 99 22.62 -0.42 13.19
CA ASN A 99 21.33 -0.69 12.55
C ASN A 99 20.82 -2.14 12.70
N THR A 100 21.16 -2.81 13.79
CA THR A 100 20.68 -4.16 14.09
C THR A 100 19.69 -4.17 15.25
N ARG A 101 18.90 -5.23 15.36
CA ARG A 101 18.02 -5.53 16.51
C ARG A 101 18.60 -6.68 17.33
N ALA A 102 18.39 -6.63 18.63
CA ALA A 102 18.72 -7.76 19.52
C ALA A 102 17.83 -8.97 19.16
N ALA A 103 18.34 -10.19 19.38
CA ALA A 103 17.62 -11.42 19.07
C ALA A 103 16.33 -11.60 19.90
N ASP A 104 16.25 -10.96 21.06
CA ASP A 104 15.10 -10.95 21.98
C ASP A 104 14.19 -9.73 21.77
N THR A 105 14.34 -8.99 20.67
CA THR A 105 13.44 -7.88 20.31
C THR A 105 11.99 -8.36 20.29
N PRO A 106 11.09 -7.73 21.10
CA PRO A 106 9.70 -8.14 21.13
C PRO A 106 9.03 -8.03 19.77
N PHE A 107 8.33 -9.10 19.40
CA PHE A 107 7.51 -9.21 18.20
C PHE A 107 6.04 -9.36 18.59
N ILE A 108 5.16 -8.55 18.02
CA ILE A 108 3.71 -8.60 18.25
C ILE A 108 2.98 -8.50 16.90
N HIS A 109 1.78 -9.08 16.81
CA HIS A 109 1.03 -9.18 15.55
C HIS A 109 0.29 -7.91 15.11
N ASN A 110 0.16 -6.93 15.99
CA ASN A 110 -0.37 -5.62 15.63
C ASN A 110 -0.12 -4.58 16.71
N CYS A 111 -0.02 -3.33 16.29
CA CYS A 111 -0.04 -2.18 17.17
C CYS A 111 -0.71 -0.98 16.48
N LEU A 112 -1.02 0.04 17.28
CA LEU A 112 -1.39 1.37 16.80
C LEU A 112 -0.24 2.33 17.09
N VAL A 113 -0.03 3.31 16.20
CA VAL A 113 0.88 4.44 16.45
C VAL A 113 0.08 5.73 16.29
N ALA A 114 -0.17 6.41 17.40
CA ALA A 114 -0.81 7.71 17.39
C ALA A 114 0.22 8.78 17.01
N GLN A 115 -0.11 9.60 16.00
CA GLN A 115 0.70 10.72 15.54
C GLN A 115 0.04 12.04 15.91
N ASP A 116 0.75 12.85 16.70
CA ASP A 116 0.44 14.26 16.92
C ASP A 116 1.58 15.10 16.34
N ARG A 117 1.36 15.74 15.19
CA ARG A 117 2.39 16.45 14.43
C ARG A 117 3.59 15.54 14.11
N GLN A 118 4.76 15.79 14.73
CA GLN A 118 5.98 15.00 14.57
C GLN A 118 6.19 13.94 15.67
N GLN A 119 5.30 13.92 16.67
CA GLN A 119 5.41 12.99 17.78
C GLN A 119 4.63 11.71 17.48
N LEU A 120 5.30 10.57 17.65
CA LEU A 120 4.70 9.24 17.51
C LEU A 120 4.65 8.52 18.84
N THR A 121 3.48 8.05 19.24
CA THR A 121 3.25 7.26 20.45
C THR A 121 2.76 5.88 20.07
N THR A 122 3.49 4.84 20.45
CA THR A 122 3.12 3.45 20.18
C THR A 122 2.11 2.96 21.20
N LEU A 123 1.02 2.38 20.74
CA LEU A 123 -0.04 1.78 21.59
C LEU A 123 -0.04 0.27 21.35
N TYR A 124 0.26 -0.48 22.38
CA TYR A 124 0.21 -1.94 22.44
C TYR A 124 -0.24 -2.35 23.85
N ARG A 125 -0.55 -3.60 24.05
CA ARG A 125 -0.90 -4.11 25.38
C ARG A 125 0.33 -4.71 26.07
N SER A 126 0.25 -4.83 27.38
CA SER A 126 1.26 -5.52 28.16
C SER A 126 0.56 -6.52 29.09
N ASP A 127 1.02 -7.75 29.05
CA ASP A 127 0.56 -8.80 29.95
C ASP A 127 1.72 -9.21 30.85
N GLY A 128 1.58 -8.95 32.15
CA GLY A 128 2.64 -9.20 33.13
C GLY A 128 3.97 -8.49 32.83
N GLY A 129 3.97 -7.35 32.12
CA GLY A 129 5.17 -6.63 31.71
C GLY A 129 5.72 -7.07 30.33
N VAL A 130 5.16 -8.10 29.73
CA VAL A 130 5.54 -8.56 28.38
C VAL A 130 4.67 -7.87 27.32
N PRO A 131 5.26 -7.22 26.30
CA PRO A 131 4.50 -6.61 25.22
C PRO A 131 3.63 -7.64 24.47
N SER A 132 2.39 -7.25 24.17
CA SER A 132 1.43 -8.06 23.43
C SER A 132 0.67 -7.20 22.42
N ALA A 133 0.06 -7.84 21.42
CA ALA A 133 -0.71 -7.17 20.38
C ALA A 133 -1.80 -6.27 20.97
N PHE A 134 -2.07 -5.13 20.33
CA PHE A 134 -3.14 -4.23 20.75
C PHE A 134 -4.51 -4.92 20.65
N PHE A 135 -4.74 -5.66 19.55
CA PHE A 135 -5.90 -6.50 19.35
C PHE A 135 -5.50 -7.97 19.41
N SER A 136 -6.17 -8.75 20.25
CA SER A 136 -5.99 -10.20 20.35
C SER A 136 -7.34 -10.89 20.24
N PRO A 137 -7.44 -12.04 19.56
CA PRO A 137 -8.64 -12.85 19.57
C PRO A 137 -8.97 -13.27 21.00
N PRO A 138 -10.25 -13.31 21.41
CA PRO A 138 -10.63 -13.68 22.76
C PRO A 138 -10.34 -15.15 23.06
N ILE A 139 -10.29 -16.02 22.05
CA ILE A 139 -10.07 -17.45 22.14
C ILE A 139 -9.30 -17.91 20.89
N GLY A 140 -8.41 -18.90 21.06
CA GLY A 140 -7.71 -19.56 19.97
C GLY A 140 -6.25 -19.11 19.78
N PRO A 141 -5.51 -19.80 18.91
CA PRO A 141 -4.08 -19.58 18.71
C PRO A 141 -3.77 -18.49 17.69
N GLY A 142 -4.79 -17.83 17.14
CA GLY A 142 -4.65 -16.89 16.03
C GLY A 142 -4.30 -15.47 16.44
N TRP A 143 -4.25 -14.61 15.44
CA TRP A 143 -3.96 -13.19 15.60
C TRP A 143 -4.79 -12.34 14.64
N PHE A 144 -4.77 -11.04 14.85
CA PHE A 144 -5.35 -10.07 13.93
C PHE A 144 -4.27 -9.30 13.20
N TRP A 145 -4.43 -9.14 11.87
CA TRP A 145 -3.79 -8.07 11.12
C TRP A 145 -4.81 -6.99 10.78
N PRO A 146 -4.50 -5.71 11.07
CA PRO A 146 -5.41 -4.62 10.78
C PRO A 146 -5.62 -4.44 9.27
N GLY A 147 -6.87 -4.22 8.88
CA GLY A 147 -7.26 -3.59 7.65
C GLY A 147 -7.46 -2.09 7.85
N ASP A 148 -8.15 -1.45 6.91
CA ASP A 148 -8.52 -0.04 6.97
C ASP A 148 -9.68 0.18 7.97
N GLY A 149 -10.11 1.43 8.13
CA GLY A 149 -11.18 1.78 9.04
C GLY A 149 -11.80 3.13 8.74
N LEU A 150 -12.73 3.51 9.59
CA LEU A 150 -13.44 4.78 9.46
C LEU A 150 -13.80 5.36 10.83
N VAL A 151 -13.88 6.68 10.86
CA VAL A 151 -14.40 7.42 12.01
C VAL A 151 -15.90 7.60 11.84
N THR A 152 -16.65 7.27 12.87
CA THR A 152 -18.04 7.68 13.09
C THR A 152 -18.08 8.76 14.18
N ALA A 153 -19.25 9.31 14.54
CA ALA A 153 -19.36 10.48 15.42
C ALA A 153 -18.39 10.48 16.63
N ASN A 154 -18.28 9.38 17.39
CA ASN A 154 -17.44 9.29 18.60
C ASN A 154 -16.62 7.99 18.65
N GLN A 155 -16.48 7.28 17.57
CA GLN A 155 -15.82 5.98 17.53
C GLN A 155 -14.96 5.85 16.28
N LEU A 156 -13.87 5.10 16.44
CA LEU A 156 -13.08 4.58 15.36
C LEU A 156 -13.46 3.10 15.17
N LEU A 157 -13.86 2.74 13.95
CA LEU A 157 -14.16 1.38 13.55
C LEU A 157 -13.03 0.87 12.66
N LEU A 158 -12.39 -0.23 13.05
CA LEU A 158 -11.26 -0.82 12.34
C LEU A 158 -11.58 -2.23 11.89
N PHE A 159 -11.24 -2.54 10.65
CA PHE A 159 -11.29 -3.91 10.17
C PHE A 159 -10.10 -4.70 10.68
N LEU A 160 -10.34 -5.92 11.15
CA LEU A 160 -9.35 -6.85 11.65
C LEU A 160 -9.49 -8.17 10.90
N HIS A 161 -8.45 -8.56 10.17
CA HIS A 161 -8.40 -9.86 9.51
C HIS A 161 -7.86 -10.91 10.48
N TYR A 162 -8.68 -11.92 10.79
CA TYR A 162 -8.33 -12.99 11.70
C TYR A 162 -7.61 -14.11 10.98
N PHE A 163 -6.41 -14.43 11.45
CA PHE A 163 -5.57 -15.51 10.94
C PHE A 163 -5.26 -16.52 12.02
N GLU A 164 -5.09 -17.77 11.59
CA GLU A 164 -4.61 -18.86 12.43
C GLU A 164 -3.38 -19.55 11.81
N PRO A 165 -2.45 -20.05 12.64
CA PRO A 165 -1.36 -20.87 12.13
C PRO A 165 -1.90 -22.18 11.53
N GLN A 166 -1.32 -22.62 10.41
CA GLN A 166 -1.71 -23.85 9.73
C GLN A 166 -0.55 -24.87 9.64
N GLY A 167 0.64 -24.49 10.07
CA GLY A 167 1.87 -25.27 10.06
C GLY A 167 2.99 -24.55 10.78
N SER A 168 4.23 -24.99 10.59
CA SER A 168 5.43 -24.43 11.22
C SER A 168 6.23 -23.48 10.31
N ASP A 169 5.87 -23.38 9.04
CA ASP A 169 6.59 -22.55 8.09
C ASP A 169 6.16 -21.09 8.19
N LEU A 170 7.04 -20.18 7.81
CA LEU A 170 6.85 -18.73 7.89
C LEU A 170 5.56 -18.23 7.21
N TRP A 171 5.11 -18.90 6.15
CA TRP A 171 3.92 -18.58 5.36
C TRP A 171 2.75 -19.53 5.60
N SER A 172 2.83 -20.40 6.63
CA SER A 172 1.80 -21.38 6.96
C SER A 172 0.74 -20.80 7.88
N TRP A 173 -0.06 -19.90 7.36
CA TRP A 173 -1.21 -19.31 8.06
C TRP A 173 -2.43 -19.30 7.14
N ARG A 174 -3.61 -19.20 7.75
CA ARG A 174 -4.88 -19.17 7.06
C ARG A 174 -5.78 -18.08 7.60
N TRP A 175 -6.33 -17.26 6.71
CA TRP A 175 -7.40 -16.36 7.04
C TRP A 175 -8.68 -17.12 7.42
N ARG A 176 -9.39 -16.65 8.46
CA ARG A 176 -10.59 -17.28 9.02
C ARG A 176 -11.81 -16.38 8.99
N GLY A 177 -11.64 -15.09 8.82
CA GLY A 177 -12.73 -14.14 8.77
C GLY A 177 -12.28 -12.71 9.04
N THR A 178 -13.18 -11.80 8.90
CA THR A 178 -12.97 -10.38 9.19
C THR A 178 -13.87 -9.96 10.34
N MET A 179 -13.30 -9.15 11.24
CA MET A 179 -13.99 -8.56 12.37
C MET A 179 -13.96 -7.05 12.25
N ILE A 180 -14.83 -6.35 12.99
CA ILE A 180 -14.81 -4.89 13.14
C ILE A 180 -14.59 -4.59 14.62
N ALA A 181 -13.42 -4.02 14.93
CA ALA A 181 -13.13 -3.48 16.26
C ALA A 181 -13.73 -2.08 16.39
N THR A 182 -14.26 -1.80 17.56
CA THR A 182 -14.78 -0.49 17.97
C THR A 182 -13.86 0.10 19.03
N LEU A 183 -13.33 1.31 18.78
CA LEU A 183 -12.53 2.07 19.72
C LEU A 183 -13.23 3.37 20.09
N SER A 184 -13.11 3.78 21.36
CA SER A 184 -13.54 5.12 21.80
C SER A 184 -12.63 6.19 21.22
N LEU A 185 -13.17 7.38 21.02
CA LEU A 185 -12.43 8.60 20.72
C LEU A 185 -12.64 9.62 21.86
N PRO A 186 -11.63 10.40 22.23
CA PRO A 186 -10.30 10.49 21.61
C PRO A 186 -9.27 9.46 22.12
N ASP A 187 -9.61 8.60 23.10
CA ASP A 187 -8.67 7.83 23.91
C ASP A 187 -8.20 6.52 23.27
N LEU A 188 -8.76 6.12 22.13
CA LEU A 188 -8.43 4.90 21.41
C LEU A 188 -8.54 3.64 22.28
N GLN A 189 -9.51 3.61 23.23
CA GLN A 189 -9.76 2.42 24.07
C GLN A 189 -10.54 1.39 23.24
N TRP A 190 -10.05 0.16 23.19
CA TRP A 190 -10.74 -0.94 22.56
C TRP A 190 -11.98 -1.35 23.37
N ILE A 191 -13.18 -1.19 22.77
CA ILE A 191 -14.47 -1.39 23.43
C ILE A 191 -15.04 -2.78 23.10
N ALA A 192 -15.06 -3.13 21.81
CA ALA A 192 -15.72 -4.34 21.32
C ALA A 192 -15.09 -4.80 20.00
N THR A 193 -15.37 -6.06 19.65
CA THR A 193 -15.04 -6.63 18.34
C THR A 193 -16.21 -7.51 17.92
N ASP A 194 -16.79 -7.20 16.74
CA ASP A 194 -17.95 -7.90 16.17
C ASP A 194 -17.55 -8.54 14.84
N PRO A 195 -18.15 -9.68 14.45
CA PRO A 195 -18.00 -10.20 13.10
C PRO A 195 -18.40 -9.16 12.05
N ALA A 196 -17.57 -8.96 11.03
CA ALA A 196 -17.95 -8.14 9.89
C ALA A 196 -18.94 -8.90 9.00
N PRO A 197 -19.94 -8.23 8.41
CA PRO A 197 -20.56 -8.79 7.23
C PRO A 197 -19.48 -9.07 6.17
N GLY A 198 -19.68 -10.08 5.32
CA GLY A 198 -18.65 -10.43 4.35
C GLY A 198 -19.08 -11.53 3.40
N ALA A 199 -18.17 -11.99 2.57
CA ALA A 199 -18.30 -13.15 1.72
C ALA A 199 -17.12 -14.09 2.00
N ASP A 200 -17.34 -15.39 1.84
CA ASP A 200 -16.28 -16.38 1.95
C ASP A 200 -15.17 -16.05 0.94
N HIS A 201 -13.93 -16.27 1.34
CA HIS A 201 -12.74 -16.07 0.51
C HIS A 201 -12.43 -14.62 0.09
N ILE A 202 -13.10 -13.61 0.66
CA ILE A 202 -12.83 -12.20 0.39
C ILE A 202 -12.47 -11.48 1.69
N LEU A 203 -11.25 -10.98 1.79
CA LEU A 203 -10.77 -10.15 2.88
C LEU A 203 -11.28 -8.73 2.69
N TYR A 204 -12.54 -8.47 3.04
CA TYR A 204 -13.11 -7.12 3.03
C TYR A 204 -12.48 -6.24 4.11
N GLY A 205 -12.34 -4.95 3.82
CA GLY A 205 -11.74 -3.98 4.74
C GLY A 205 -10.28 -3.67 4.44
N VAL A 206 -9.75 -4.05 3.27
CA VAL A 206 -8.39 -3.64 2.84
C VAL A 206 -8.33 -2.15 2.50
N SER A 207 -9.45 -1.56 2.08
CA SER A 207 -9.62 -0.12 1.90
C SER A 207 -11.08 0.27 2.14
N ILE A 208 -11.30 1.38 2.83
CA ILE A 208 -12.63 1.93 3.14
C ILE A 208 -12.75 3.32 2.52
N LEU A 209 -13.79 3.53 1.75
CA LEU A 209 -14.08 4.83 1.16
C LEU A 209 -15.48 5.30 1.55
N GLN A 210 -15.53 6.39 2.31
CA GLN A 210 -16.78 7.05 2.67
C GLN A 210 -17.14 8.11 1.63
N THR A 211 -18.40 8.05 1.16
CA THR A 211 -19.04 9.09 0.36
C THR A 211 -20.32 9.55 1.06
N GLU A 212 -21.00 10.53 0.51
CA GLU A 212 -22.29 10.99 1.04
C GLU A 212 -23.38 9.90 0.96
N GLU A 213 -23.34 9.07 -0.09
CA GLU A 213 -24.38 8.07 -0.35
C GLU A 213 -24.09 6.72 0.32
N PHE A 214 -22.82 6.30 0.32
CA PHE A 214 -22.42 4.96 0.79
C PHE A 214 -21.03 4.98 1.41
N THR A 215 -20.81 4.01 2.29
CA THR A 215 -19.46 3.55 2.65
C THR A 215 -19.14 2.34 1.78
N TYR A 216 -18.10 2.44 0.93
CA TYR A 216 -17.59 1.34 0.11
C TYR A 216 -16.51 0.59 0.88
N ILE A 217 -16.62 -0.73 0.87
CA ILE A 217 -15.74 -1.66 1.56
C ILE A 217 -15.05 -2.50 0.49
N TYR A 218 -13.78 -2.21 0.24
CA TYR A 218 -12.99 -2.96 -0.72
C TYR A 218 -12.36 -4.17 -0.05
N GLY A 219 -12.18 -5.24 -0.82
CA GLY A 219 -11.58 -6.49 -0.37
C GLY A 219 -10.73 -7.13 -1.46
N ALA A 220 -9.83 -8.03 -1.04
CA ALA A 220 -9.06 -8.87 -1.93
C ALA A 220 -9.44 -10.33 -1.68
N ASP A 221 -9.42 -11.17 -2.73
CA ASP A 221 -9.63 -12.60 -2.55
C ASP A 221 -8.43 -13.25 -1.81
N ASP A 222 -8.67 -14.40 -1.17
CA ASP A 222 -7.66 -15.17 -0.47
C ASP A 222 -6.84 -16.10 -1.40
N GLN A 223 -7.12 -16.06 -2.71
CA GLN A 223 -6.45 -16.87 -3.70
C GLN A 223 -4.98 -16.45 -3.88
N PRO A 224 -4.11 -17.33 -4.38
CA PRO A 224 -2.77 -16.94 -4.83
C PRO A 224 -2.84 -16.00 -6.04
N PHE A 225 -1.70 -15.61 -6.57
CA PHE A 225 -1.62 -14.73 -7.72
C PHE A 225 -2.30 -15.28 -8.98
N PRO A 226 -2.93 -14.41 -9.80
CA PRO A 226 -3.21 -13.00 -9.53
C PRO A 226 -4.40 -12.83 -8.57
N LYS A 227 -4.32 -11.88 -7.64
CA LYS A 227 -5.42 -11.53 -6.75
C LYS A 227 -6.46 -10.65 -7.45
N HIS A 228 -7.69 -10.72 -6.96
CA HIS A 228 -8.82 -9.97 -7.50
C HIS A 228 -9.36 -9.00 -6.44
N ALA A 229 -9.65 -7.78 -6.88
CA ALA A 229 -10.33 -6.79 -6.07
C ALA A 229 -11.85 -7.01 -6.11
N HIS A 230 -12.48 -6.83 -4.97
CA HIS A 230 -13.93 -6.87 -4.77
C HIS A 230 -14.41 -5.60 -4.07
N VAL A 231 -15.70 -5.28 -4.19
CA VAL A 231 -16.29 -4.17 -3.46
C VAL A 231 -17.69 -4.51 -2.95
N ALA A 232 -17.93 -4.13 -1.71
CA ALA A 232 -19.25 -4.09 -1.11
C ALA A 232 -19.59 -2.65 -0.69
N LYS A 233 -20.86 -2.37 -0.34
CA LYS A 233 -21.28 -1.08 0.16
C LYS A 233 -22.29 -1.21 1.30
N ALA A 234 -22.21 -0.27 2.23
CA ALA A 234 -23.13 -0.08 3.34
C ALA A 234 -23.70 1.34 3.32
N LEU A 235 -24.79 1.58 4.00
CA LEU A 235 -25.26 2.95 4.25
C LEU A 235 -24.29 3.68 5.20
N PRO A 236 -24.15 5.01 5.11
CA PRO A 236 -23.32 5.79 6.00
C PRO A 236 -23.65 5.53 7.48
N GLY A 237 -22.64 5.27 8.30
CA GLY A 237 -22.78 4.94 9.71
C GLY A 237 -23.35 3.54 10.01
N ARG A 238 -23.63 2.72 9.01
CA ARG A 238 -24.26 1.40 9.14
C ARG A 238 -23.33 0.27 8.70
N ILE A 239 -22.02 0.40 8.94
CA ILE A 239 -21.00 -0.54 8.47
C ILE A 239 -21.12 -1.94 9.10
N LYS A 240 -21.77 -2.08 10.24
CA LYS A 240 -22.02 -3.37 10.91
C LYS A 240 -23.32 -4.06 10.45
N ASP A 241 -24.16 -3.37 9.69
CA ASP A 241 -25.38 -3.94 9.13
C ASP A 241 -25.07 -4.73 7.85
N PRO A 242 -25.98 -5.57 7.35
CA PRO A 242 -25.78 -6.33 6.10
C PRO A 242 -25.42 -5.43 4.92
N TRP A 243 -24.40 -5.82 4.18
CA TRP A 243 -23.91 -5.08 3.01
C TRP A 243 -24.63 -5.43 1.73
N ARG A 244 -24.38 -4.64 0.68
CA ARG A 244 -24.65 -4.98 -0.71
C ARG A 244 -23.33 -5.23 -1.42
N TYR A 245 -23.22 -6.35 -2.11
CA TYR A 245 -22.02 -6.82 -2.80
C TYR A 245 -22.13 -6.56 -4.29
N PHE A 246 -21.08 -6.06 -4.91
CA PHE A 246 -21.06 -5.88 -6.35
C PHE A 246 -21.05 -7.25 -7.03
N SER A 247 -21.95 -7.43 -8.02
CA SER A 247 -22.07 -8.64 -8.80
C SER A 247 -22.20 -8.32 -10.29
N SER A 248 -22.11 -9.33 -11.14
CA SER A 248 -22.32 -9.18 -12.60
C SER A 248 -23.71 -8.65 -12.96
N GLN A 249 -24.67 -8.72 -12.03
CA GLN A 249 -26.05 -8.24 -12.19
C GLN A 249 -26.31 -6.93 -11.43
N GLY A 250 -25.28 -6.28 -10.91
CA GLY A 250 -25.39 -5.09 -10.06
C GLY A 250 -25.25 -5.42 -8.57
N TRP A 251 -25.82 -4.61 -7.69
CA TRP A 251 -25.64 -4.72 -6.23
C TRP A 251 -26.60 -5.75 -5.61
N SER A 252 -26.05 -6.87 -5.15
CA SER A 252 -26.75 -8.00 -4.53
C SER A 252 -26.72 -7.95 -2.99
N ALA A 253 -27.75 -8.46 -2.33
CA ALA A 253 -27.73 -8.73 -0.89
C ALA A 253 -27.07 -10.10 -0.57
N ASP A 254 -26.95 -10.99 -1.54
CA ASP A 254 -26.29 -12.30 -1.37
C ASP A 254 -24.77 -12.12 -1.47
N PRO A 255 -24.01 -12.37 -0.38
CA PRO A 255 -22.55 -12.27 -0.40
C PRO A 255 -21.88 -13.23 -1.40
N ARG A 256 -22.52 -14.36 -1.70
CA ARG A 256 -22.01 -15.35 -2.67
C ARG A 256 -22.06 -14.86 -4.12
N ALA A 257 -22.85 -13.82 -4.39
CA ALA A 257 -22.95 -13.22 -5.72
C ALA A 257 -21.80 -12.25 -6.02
N THR A 258 -20.89 -12.01 -5.07
CA THR A 258 -19.80 -11.06 -5.26
C THR A 258 -18.94 -11.40 -6.49
N SER A 259 -18.66 -10.40 -7.31
CA SER A 259 -17.83 -10.51 -8.52
C SER A 259 -16.61 -9.59 -8.40
N SER A 260 -15.50 -10.01 -9.00
CA SER A 260 -14.30 -9.19 -9.06
C SER A 260 -14.54 -7.93 -9.90
N ILE A 261 -13.91 -6.82 -9.48
CA ILE A 261 -13.94 -5.54 -10.17
C ILE A 261 -12.64 -5.23 -10.90
N LEU A 262 -11.55 -5.88 -10.52
CA LEU A 262 -10.22 -5.73 -11.12
C LEU A 262 -9.35 -6.93 -10.78
N THR A 263 -8.54 -7.39 -11.74
CA THR A 263 -7.54 -8.46 -11.58
C THR A 263 -6.14 -7.88 -11.51
N GLY A 264 -5.27 -8.48 -10.70
CA GLY A 264 -3.87 -8.09 -10.57
C GLY A 264 -3.64 -6.99 -9.55
N VAL A 265 -4.38 -7.03 -8.45
CA VAL A 265 -4.12 -6.21 -7.25
C VAL A 265 -3.24 -6.97 -6.26
N SER A 266 -2.60 -6.24 -5.35
CA SER A 266 -1.95 -6.81 -4.16
C SER A 266 -2.98 -7.13 -3.06
N ALA A 267 -2.56 -7.91 -2.05
CA ALA A 267 -3.45 -8.27 -0.94
C ALA A 267 -3.98 -7.05 -0.17
N GLN A 268 -3.18 -6.00 -0.07
CA GLN A 268 -3.57 -4.69 0.42
C GLN A 268 -3.39 -3.67 -0.72
N TYR A 269 -4.36 -2.81 -0.89
CA TYR A 269 -4.39 -1.70 -1.84
C TYR A 269 -5.28 -0.59 -1.26
N SER A 270 -5.28 0.60 -1.86
CA SER A 270 -6.17 1.66 -1.43
C SER A 270 -6.99 2.25 -2.57
N VAL A 271 -8.20 2.68 -2.24
CA VAL A 271 -9.09 3.40 -3.16
C VAL A 271 -9.46 4.74 -2.55
N ILE A 272 -9.29 5.80 -3.33
CA ILE A 272 -9.71 7.14 -2.95
C ILE A 272 -10.63 7.73 -4.02
N GLN A 273 -11.44 8.72 -3.63
CA GLN A 273 -12.23 9.52 -4.57
C GLN A 273 -11.65 10.92 -4.66
N ARG A 274 -11.50 11.42 -5.89
CA ARG A 274 -11.00 12.76 -6.16
C ARG A 274 -11.56 13.30 -7.48
N GLN A 275 -12.08 14.53 -7.46
CA GLN A 275 -12.57 15.24 -8.66
C GLN A 275 -13.52 14.41 -9.54
N GLY A 276 -14.42 13.65 -8.91
CA GLY A 276 -15.40 12.81 -9.61
C GLY A 276 -14.86 11.45 -10.08
N PHE A 277 -13.58 11.17 -9.91
CA PHE A 277 -12.97 9.88 -10.23
C PHE A 277 -12.65 9.07 -8.97
N PHE A 278 -12.65 7.76 -9.13
CA PHE A 278 -12.09 6.80 -8.17
C PHE A 278 -10.70 6.39 -8.67
N PHE A 279 -9.73 6.39 -7.76
CA PHE A 279 -8.36 5.95 -8.03
C PHE A 279 -8.04 4.77 -7.12
N LEU A 280 -7.54 3.69 -7.69
CA LEU A 280 -7.06 2.51 -6.99
C LEU A 280 -5.54 2.43 -7.12
N PHE A 281 -4.82 2.38 -5.99
CA PHE A 281 -3.37 2.27 -5.91
C PHE A 281 -2.98 0.89 -5.38
N THR A 282 -2.13 0.18 -6.11
CA THR A 282 -1.70 -1.18 -5.77
C THR A 282 -0.28 -1.43 -6.25
N MET A 283 0.43 -2.40 -5.67
CA MET A 283 1.54 -3.01 -6.39
C MET A 283 0.98 -3.80 -7.57
N ASP A 284 1.71 -3.85 -8.68
CA ASP A 284 1.28 -4.56 -9.89
C ASP A 284 1.22 -6.07 -9.65
N GLY A 285 0.07 -6.54 -9.19
CA GLY A 285 -0.18 -7.95 -8.86
C GLY A 285 -0.41 -8.86 -10.07
N ARG A 286 -0.17 -8.39 -11.31
CA ARG A 286 -0.19 -9.23 -12.51
C ARG A 286 1.05 -10.11 -12.60
N GLU A 287 2.13 -9.70 -11.93
CA GLU A 287 3.37 -10.45 -11.77
C GLU A 287 3.66 -10.64 -10.28
N PRO A 288 4.00 -11.87 -9.83
CA PRO A 288 4.33 -12.12 -8.44
C PRO A 288 5.51 -11.25 -7.98
N PHE A 289 5.37 -10.63 -6.80
CA PHE A 289 6.40 -9.81 -6.17
C PHE A 289 6.91 -8.64 -7.01
N SER A 290 6.06 -8.11 -7.90
CA SER A 290 6.38 -6.89 -8.65
C SER A 290 6.71 -5.75 -7.69
N ASN A 291 7.78 -5.00 -7.99
CA ASN A 291 8.18 -3.82 -7.22
C ASN A 291 7.58 -2.51 -7.80
N LEU A 292 6.58 -2.64 -8.67
CA LEU A 292 5.99 -1.53 -9.39
C LEU A 292 4.68 -1.08 -8.73
N LEU A 293 4.65 0.14 -8.20
CA LEU A 293 3.43 0.81 -7.77
C LEU A 293 2.68 1.32 -8.99
N VAL A 294 1.40 0.98 -9.10
CA VAL A 294 0.53 1.37 -10.22
C VAL A 294 -0.78 1.97 -9.72
N ALA A 295 -1.43 2.74 -10.60
CA ALA A 295 -2.78 3.25 -10.36
C ALA A 295 -3.75 2.84 -11.47
N TYR A 296 -5.00 2.69 -11.06
CA TYR A 296 -6.15 2.59 -11.96
C TYR A 296 -7.13 3.72 -11.66
N ARG A 297 -7.90 4.14 -12.68
CA ARG A 297 -8.92 5.20 -12.58
C ARG A 297 -10.28 4.69 -13.06
N ALA A 298 -11.36 5.10 -12.40
CA ALA A 298 -12.74 4.80 -12.82
C ALA A 298 -13.68 5.95 -12.49
N LEU A 299 -14.86 5.97 -13.16
CA LEU A 299 -15.96 6.90 -12.84
C LEU A 299 -16.93 6.31 -11.80
N SER A 300 -16.81 5.02 -11.50
CA SER A 300 -17.65 4.30 -10.53
C SER A 300 -16.77 3.54 -9.54
N PRO A 301 -17.20 3.34 -8.28
CA PRO A 301 -16.45 2.59 -7.28
C PRO A 301 -16.22 1.11 -7.65
N SER A 302 -16.99 0.59 -8.57
CA SER A 302 -16.87 -0.79 -9.08
C SER A 302 -16.23 -0.88 -10.47
N GLY A 303 -15.73 0.24 -11.02
CA GLY A 303 -15.18 0.30 -12.37
C GLY A 303 -16.23 0.65 -13.45
N PRO A 304 -15.95 0.42 -14.75
CA PRO A 304 -14.73 -0.23 -15.24
C PRO A 304 -13.47 0.60 -14.98
N TRP A 305 -12.38 -0.08 -14.67
CA TRP A 305 -11.10 0.53 -14.31
C TRP A 305 -10.21 0.72 -15.55
N GLN A 306 -9.77 1.95 -15.77
CA GLN A 306 -8.76 2.31 -16.79
C GLN A 306 -7.36 2.20 -16.16
N GLY A 307 -6.39 1.68 -16.88
CA GLY A 307 -5.01 1.54 -16.41
C GLY A 307 -4.41 0.16 -16.71
N PRO A 308 -3.28 -0.18 -16.08
CA PRO A 308 -2.58 0.60 -15.06
C PRO A 308 -1.71 1.73 -15.62
N VAL A 309 -1.61 2.81 -14.87
CA VAL A 309 -0.55 3.82 -14.99
C VAL A 309 0.58 3.46 -14.03
N LYS A 310 1.81 3.40 -14.55
CA LYS A 310 3.01 3.15 -13.73
C LYS A 310 3.37 4.41 -12.96
N LEU A 311 3.41 4.32 -11.63
CA LEU A 311 3.67 5.47 -10.76
C LEU A 311 5.11 5.53 -10.26
N TYR A 312 5.59 4.42 -9.70
CA TYR A 312 6.88 4.36 -9.04
C TYR A 312 7.41 2.93 -9.00
N GLN A 313 8.70 2.78 -9.20
CA GLN A 313 9.38 1.49 -9.03
C GLN A 313 10.18 1.54 -7.74
N ALA A 314 9.86 0.68 -6.76
CA ALA A 314 10.52 0.63 -5.47
C ALA A 314 12.00 0.21 -5.64
N PRO A 315 12.97 1.12 -5.41
CA PRO A 315 14.37 0.85 -5.71
C PRO A 315 15.03 -0.12 -4.72
N GLU A 316 14.45 -0.27 -3.53
CA GLU A 316 14.92 -1.16 -2.48
C GLU A 316 14.54 -2.62 -2.74
N ALA A 317 13.47 -2.87 -3.50
CA ALA A 317 12.98 -4.22 -3.80
C ALA A 317 13.87 -4.89 -4.85
N LYS A 318 14.92 -5.56 -4.37
CA LYS A 318 15.92 -6.27 -5.18
C LYS A 318 16.26 -7.61 -4.54
N GLY A 319 16.48 -8.63 -5.37
CA GLY A 319 16.73 -9.99 -4.89
C GLY A 319 15.55 -10.51 -4.09
N ASP A 320 15.80 -10.91 -2.85
CA ASP A 320 14.77 -11.44 -1.94
C ASP A 320 14.04 -10.34 -1.14
N ILE A 321 14.35 -9.07 -1.36
CA ILE A 321 13.60 -7.95 -0.77
C ILE A 321 12.42 -7.61 -1.68
N VAL A 322 11.22 -7.65 -1.12
CA VAL A 322 9.96 -7.36 -1.82
C VAL A 322 9.33 -6.07 -1.30
N ALA A 323 8.64 -5.35 -2.20
CA ALA A 323 7.78 -4.22 -1.87
C ALA A 323 6.32 -4.67 -1.92
N TYR A 324 5.51 -4.29 -0.91
CA TYR A 324 4.12 -4.73 -0.79
C TYR A 324 3.29 -3.77 0.06
N ASN A 325 2.01 -4.04 0.22
CA ASN A 325 1.05 -3.29 1.04
C ASN A 325 1.07 -1.78 0.78
N PRO A 326 0.82 -1.32 -0.48
CA PRO A 326 0.73 0.11 -0.74
C PRO A 326 -0.56 0.69 -0.13
N PHE A 327 -0.45 1.92 0.40
CA PHE A 327 -1.60 2.63 0.95
C PHE A 327 -1.50 4.14 0.72
N ALA A 328 -2.59 4.76 0.27
CA ALA A 328 -2.68 6.21 0.06
C ALA A 328 -3.19 6.92 1.33
N HIS A 329 -2.42 7.91 1.79
CA HIS A 329 -2.68 8.65 3.03
C HIS A 329 -3.30 10.01 2.69
N THR A 330 -4.62 10.07 2.57
CA THR A 330 -5.35 11.26 2.08
C THR A 330 -5.18 12.47 2.99
N GLN A 331 -5.05 12.28 4.30
CA GLN A 331 -4.85 13.36 5.28
C GLN A 331 -3.46 14.03 5.19
N PHE A 332 -2.51 13.39 4.53
CA PHE A 332 -1.15 13.91 4.27
C PHE A 332 -0.92 14.25 2.79
N SER A 333 -2.01 14.27 2.03
CA SER A 333 -2.03 14.61 0.61
C SER A 333 -2.57 16.03 0.43
N ASP A 334 -2.23 16.66 -0.69
CA ASP A 334 -2.73 17.98 -1.05
C ASP A 334 -3.40 17.97 -2.45
N GLN A 335 -3.65 19.14 -3.01
CA GLN A 335 -4.28 19.25 -4.33
C GLN A 335 -3.38 18.75 -5.47
N ASN A 336 -2.06 18.70 -5.27
CA ASN A 336 -1.08 18.38 -6.30
C ASN A 336 -0.41 17.03 -6.11
N LYS A 337 -0.37 16.52 -4.86
CA LYS A 337 0.39 15.31 -4.52
C LYS A 337 -0.39 14.39 -3.59
N ILE A 338 -0.31 13.10 -3.86
CA ILE A 338 -0.82 12.02 -2.99
C ILE A 338 0.38 11.38 -2.30
N LEU A 339 0.32 11.27 -0.96
CA LEU A 339 1.28 10.47 -0.19
C LEU A 339 0.86 9.00 -0.22
N ILE A 340 1.76 8.14 -0.65
CA ILE A 340 1.57 6.68 -0.66
C ILE A 340 2.72 6.03 0.09
N SER A 341 2.42 5.08 1.00
CA SER A 341 3.42 4.19 1.58
C SER A 341 3.48 2.86 0.86
N TYR A 342 4.59 2.15 1.02
CA TYR A 342 4.73 0.71 0.77
C TYR A 342 5.68 0.12 1.82
N ASN A 343 5.56 -1.17 2.07
CA ASN A 343 6.41 -1.87 3.03
C ASN A 343 7.48 -2.69 2.32
N LEU A 344 8.55 -2.98 3.04
CA LEU A 344 9.64 -3.85 2.60
C LEU A 344 9.73 -5.07 3.51
N ASN A 345 9.97 -6.24 2.94
CA ASN A 345 10.26 -7.45 3.70
C ASN A 345 11.23 -8.36 2.91
N HIS A 346 11.88 -9.26 3.63
CA HIS A 346 12.69 -10.32 3.02
C HIS A 346 11.83 -11.58 2.89
N ILE A 347 11.65 -12.09 1.67
CA ILE A 347 10.67 -13.14 1.37
C ILE A 347 11.03 -14.52 1.95
N SER A 348 12.32 -14.82 2.15
CA SER A 348 12.83 -16.15 2.52
C SER A 348 13.60 -16.19 3.84
N ASP A 349 13.93 -15.03 4.44
CA ASP A 349 14.77 -14.94 5.64
C ASP A 349 14.26 -13.92 6.65
N ALA A 350 13.43 -14.36 7.59
CA ALA A 350 12.93 -13.52 8.68
C ALA A 350 14.04 -13.00 9.60
N THR A 351 15.21 -13.65 9.66
CA THR A 351 16.32 -13.20 10.50
C THR A 351 17.02 -11.96 9.94
N SER A 352 16.83 -11.66 8.65
CA SER A 352 17.33 -10.45 8.02
C SER A 352 16.79 -9.18 8.67
N LEU A 353 15.55 -9.20 9.20
CA LEU A 353 14.91 -8.10 9.90
C LEU A 353 15.65 -7.70 11.19
N PHE A 354 16.43 -8.62 11.76
CA PHE A 354 17.26 -8.36 12.94
C PHE A 354 18.65 -7.85 12.57
N ARG A 355 19.18 -8.27 11.41
CA ARG A 355 20.51 -7.84 10.91
C ARG A 355 20.49 -6.46 10.27
N ASP A 356 19.36 -6.07 9.71
CA ASP A 356 19.18 -4.76 9.07
C ASP A 356 17.79 -4.18 9.38
N ALA A 357 17.76 -3.23 10.30
CA ALA A 357 16.52 -2.56 10.69
C ALA A 357 15.96 -1.61 9.61
N SER A 358 16.65 -1.38 8.51
CA SER A 358 16.11 -0.64 7.35
C SER A 358 15.07 -1.45 6.59
N ILE A 359 15.12 -2.78 6.69
CA ILE A 359 14.09 -3.69 6.24
C ILE A 359 12.96 -3.71 7.26
N TYR A 360 11.72 -3.97 6.82
CA TYR A 360 10.52 -4.00 7.66
C TYR A 360 10.13 -2.64 8.24
N ARG A 361 10.32 -1.60 7.44
CA ARG A 361 9.85 -0.24 7.68
C ARG A 361 9.15 0.27 6.44
N PRO A 362 8.12 1.11 6.58
CA PRO A 362 7.49 1.73 5.44
C PRO A 362 8.47 2.64 4.69
N ARG A 363 8.22 2.77 3.40
CA ARG A 363 8.76 3.78 2.51
C ARG A 363 7.61 4.63 2.00
N PHE A 364 7.89 5.89 1.78
CA PHE A 364 6.87 6.84 1.37
C PHE A 364 7.26 7.55 0.07
N VAL A 365 6.28 7.72 -0.79
CA VAL A 365 6.43 8.45 -2.06
C VAL A 365 5.29 9.45 -2.22
N ARG A 366 5.57 10.58 -2.84
CA ARG A 366 4.57 11.54 -3.28
C ARG A 366 4.36 11.39 -4.78
N ILE A 367 3.12 11.12 -5.16
CA ILE A 367 2.71 11.02 -6.56
C ILE A 367 2.11 12.35 -6.98
N ARG A 368 2.59 12.93 -8.08
CA ARG A 368 2.05 14.18 -8.64
C ARG A 368 0.77 13.90 -9.40
N ILE A 369 -0.34 14.43 -8.88
CA ILE A 369 -1.68 14.20 -9.40
C ILE A 369 -1.83 14.68 -10.85
N PRO A 370 -1.46 15.94 -11.22
CA PRO A 370 -1.63 16.39 -12.61
C PRO A 370 -0.85 15.53 -13.60
N ALA A 371 0.35 15.05 -13.22
CA ALA A 371 1.15 14.20 -14.10
C ALA A 371 0.55 12.79 -14.23
N MET A 372 -0.03 12.25 -13.15
CA MET A 372 -0.74 10.98 -13.18
C MET A 372 -2.01 11.07 -14.04
N GLU A 373 -2.81 12.11 -13.87
CA GLU A 373 -4.04 12.33 -14.64
C GLU A 373 -3.73 12.49 -16.13
N GLN A 374 -2.68 13.23 -16.49
CA GLN A 374 -2.22 13.35 -17.87
C GLN A 374 -1.90 11.99 -18.52
N GLN A 375 -1.33 11.05 -17.76
CA GLN A 375 -1.09 9.70 -18.29
C GLN A 375 -2.39 8.94 -18.55
N PHE A 376 -3.38 9.05 -17.66
CA PHE A 376 -4.70 8.45 -17.89
C PHE A 376 -5.40 9.04 -19.13
N ASP A 377 -5.31 10.36 -19.29
CA ASP A 377 -5.92 11.06 -20.43
C ASP A 377 -5.26 10.65 -21.76
N ALA A 378 -3.93 10.50 -21.78
CA ALA A 378 -3.20 9.99 -22.93
C ALA A 378 -3.61 8.55 -23.29
N MET A 379 -3.91 7.69 -22.30
CA MET A 379 -4.41 6.33 -22.56
C MET A 379 -5.83 6.32 -23.14
N ALA A 380 -6.63 7.34 -22.84
CA ALA A 380 -8.00 7.47 -23.37
C ALA A 380 -8.09 8.04 -24.80
N GLY A 381 -6.94 8.45 -25.39
CA GLY A 381 -6.88 8.95 -26.77
C GLY A 381 -7.25 10.42 -26.96
N GLY A 382 -7.23 11.24 -25.90
CA GLY A 382 -7.47 12.68 -26.00
C GLY A 382 -7.84 13.34 -24.67
N PRO A 383 -7.94 14.68 -24.62
CA PRO A 383 -8.24 15.41 -23.40
C PRO A 383 -9.65 15.08 -22.89
N THR A 384 -9.72 14.71 -21.61
CA THR A 384 -10.99 14.47 -20.87
C THR A 384 -11.83 15.74 -20.85
N PRO A 385 -13.17 15.64 -20.91
CA PRO A 385 -14.05 16.79 -20.69
C PRO A 385 -13.77 17.41 -19.34
N LYS A 386 -13.39 18.68 -19.31
CA LYS A 386 -13.33 19.46 -18.06
C LYS A 386 -14.75 19.53 -17.52
N PHE A 387 -15.01 18.92 -16.38
CA PHE A 387 -16.21 19.21 -15.60
C PHE A 387 -16.17 20.70 -15.22
N GLN A 388 -17.00 21.52 -15.86
CA GLN A 388 -17.30 22.86 -15.38
C GLN A 388 -18.13 22.66 -14.11
N GLY A 389 -17.50 22.92 -12.97
CA GLY A 389 -18.21 23.04 -11.71
C GLY A 389 -19.23 24.16 -11.86
N THR A 390 -20.49 23.84 -11.67
CA THR A 390 -21.52 24.85 -11.41
C THR A 390 -21.24 25.42 -10.02
N GLU A 391 -20.99 26.75 -10.00
CA GLU A 391 -20.89 27.58 -8.81
C GLU A 391 -22.12 27.42 -7.88
#